data_da6c6aad27514d5cdb6b68f4df28822f
#
_entry.id   da6c6aad27514d5cdb6b68f4df28822f
#
_cell.length_a   1.000
_cell.length_b   1.000
_cell.length_c   1.000
_cell.angle_alpha   90.00
_cell.angle_beta   90.00
_cell.angle_gamma   90.00
#
_symmetry.space_group_name_H-M   'P 1'
#
loop_
_entity.id
_entity.type
_entity.pdbx_description
1 polymer ?
#
loop_
_entity_poly.entity_id
_entity_poly.type
_entity_poly.pdbx_seq_one_letter_code
_entity_poly.pdbx_strand_id
1 'polypeptide(L)'
;LAGTTVKRASLHNADIIEGLDLHLGDSVYVEKGGEIIPKIVGVDVEARGLLVGDKVRFIRSCPECGTPLMRPEGEAAHYCPNEAGCPPQIKGKIEHFVTRRAMNINMGPETVEDLYEAGYIKDTADLYTLEIADLLRLERWADKSARNLMASLEESKQVPFERVLYGLGIRFVGETVAKRLVSAFHSMEQLEQASFEDLTAVDEIGERIARSIIAYFADERNRTLVNRLKEYGLQMSVAEEKLANRSEKLKGLSIVISGTFAKHSRDEYKAMIEQHGGKNSGSVSGK
;
A
#
# COMPACT_ATOMS: atom_id res chain seq x y z
N LEU A 1 13.69 -30.05 -1.53
CA LEU A 1 14.73 -29.04 -1.74
C LEU A 1 15.23 -28.57 -0.37
N ALA A 2 16.53 -28.67 -0.07
CA ALA A 2 17.10 -28.30 1.23
C ALA A 2 16.32 -28.84 2.45
N GLY A 3 15.89 -30.11 2.41
CA GLY A 3 15.16 -30.79 3.50
C GLY A 3 13.66 -30.43 3.60
N THR A 4 13.12 -29.61 2.70
CA THR A 4 11.70 -29.24 2.67
C THR A 4 11.00 -29.75 1.42
N THR A 5 9.72 -30.14 1.55
CA THR A 5 8.87 -30.51 0.42
C THR A 5 8.32 -29.23 -0.24
N VAL A 6 8.66 -29.01 -1.51
CA VAL A 6 8.17 -27.87 -2.30
C VAL A 6 6.87 -28.29 -2.99
N LYS A 7 5.74 -27.69 -2.61
CA LYS A 7 4.44 -27.91 -3.25
C LYS A 7 4.09 -26.87 -4.30
N ARG A 8 4.70 -25.68 -4.24
CA ARG A 8 4.46 -24.54 -5.14
C ARG A 8 5.76 -23.83 -5.41
N ALA A 9 6.00 -23.45 -6.67
CA ALA A 9 7.14 -22.63 -7.09
C ALA A 9 6.64 -21.51 -7.99
N SER A 10 7.29 -20.35 -7.91
CA SER A 10 6.94 -19.16 -8.69
C SER A 10 7.33 -19.31 -10.16
N LEU A 11 6.47 -18.84 -11.04
CA LEU A 11 6.73 -18.64 -12.47
C LEU A 11 6.97 -17.15 -12.80
N HIS A 12 7.05 -16.31 -11.79
CA HIS A 12 7.32 -14.87 -11.82
C HIS A 12 6.30 -14.04 -12.61
N ASN A 13 6.29 -14.14 -13.95
CA ASN A 13 5.47 -13.33 -14.84
C ASN A 13 5.25 -14.03 -16.20
N ALA A 14 4.47 -13.38 -17.07
CA ALA A 14 4.13 -13.91 -18.39
C ALA A 14 5.34 -14.19 -19.29
N ASP A 15 6.34 -13.30 -19.27
CA ASP A 15 7.55 -13.42 -20.12
C ASP A 15 8.35 -14.68 -19.77
N ILE A 16 8.48 -14.97 -18.46
CA ILE A 16 9.17 -16.17 -18.00
C ILE A 16 8.37 -17.44 -18.36
N ILE A 17 7.04 -17.42 -18.23
CA ILE A 17 6.17 -18.54 -18.63
C ILE A 17 6.33 -18.84 -20.11
N GLU A 18 6.32 -17.81 -20.96
CA GLU A 18 6.46 -17.95 -22.39
C GLU A 18 7.85 -18.46 -22.77
N GLY A 19 8.91 -17.92 -22.16
CA GLY A 19 10.30 -18.31 -22.41
C GLY A 19 10.66 -19.73 -21.97
N LEU A 20 9.98 -20.26 -20.95
CA LEU A 20 10.19 -21.62 -20.45
C LEU A 20 9.59 -22.70 -21.36
N ASP A 21 8.65 -22.36 -22.25
CA ASP A 21 7.89 -23.35 -23.05
C ASP A 21 7.31 -24.49 -22.20
N LEU A 22 6.76 -24.12 -21.03
CA LEU A 22 6.28 -25.07 -20.02
C LEU A 22 4.96 -25.70 -20.43
N HIS A 23 4.84 -27.02 -20.23
CA HIS A 23 3.61 -27.78 -20.42
C HIS A 23 3.17 -28.48 -19.15
N LEU A 24 1.88 -28.77 -19.03
CA LEU A 24 1.36 -29.55 -17.90
C LEU A 24 1.96 -30.96 -17.90
N GLY A 25 2.50 -31.37 -16.76
CA GLY A 25 3.18 -32.65 -16.61
C GLY A 25 4.68 -32.63 -16.88
N ASP A 26 5.27 -31.50 -17.26
CA ASP A 26 6.71 -31.36 -17.41
C ASP A 26 7.47 -31.58 -16.10
N SER A 27 8.64 -32.22 -16.21
CA SER A 27 9.66 -32.17 -15.16
C SER A 27 10.39 -30.82 -15.22
N VAL A 28 10.54 -30.18 -14.07
CA VAL A 28 11.06 -28.81 -13.99
C VAL A 28 12.24 -28.69 -13.05
N TYR A 29 13.17 -27.79 -13.38
CA TYR A 29 14.25 -27.40 -12.49
C TYR A 29 13.79 -26.30 -11.55
N VAL A 30 13.93 -26.51 -10.24
CA VAL A 30 13.50 -25.57 -9.19
C VAL A 30 14.72 -25.09 -8.43
N GLU A 31 14.89 -23.78 -8.36
CA GLU A 31 15.88 -23.14 -7.50
C GLU A 31 15.21 -22.52 -6.27
N LYS A 32 15.96 -22.57 -5.16
CA LYS A 32 15.69 -21.79 -3.96
C LYS A 32 16.95 -20.94 -3.72
N GLY A 33 17.04 -19.81 -4.45
CA GLY A 33 18.08 -18.81 -4.23
C GLY A 33 17.97 -18.18 -2.85
N GLY A 34 18.80 -17.21 -2.50
CA GLY A 34 18.73 -16.49 -1.20
C GLY A 34 17.38 -15.92 -0.80
N GLU A 35 16.38 -16.06 -1.65
CA GLU A 35 14.96 -15.81 -1.38
C GLU A 35 14.28 -17.06 -0.85
N ILE A 36 13.33 -16.87 0.04
CA ILE A 36 12.56 -17.94 0.68
C ILE A 36 11.64 -18.67 -0.33
N ILE A 37 11.32 -18.05 -1.46
CA ILE A 37 10.34 -18.51 -2.45
C ILE A 37 11.02 -19.37 -3.53
N PRO A 38 10.66 -20.67 -3.67
CA PRO A 38 11.13 -21.49 -4.78
C PRO A 38 10.65 -20.94 -6.13
N LYS A 39 11.50 -20.99 -7.15
CA LYS A 39 11.20 -20.54 -8.52
C LYS A 39 11.54 -21.64 -9.53
N ILE A 40 10.75 -21.71 -10.62
CA ILE A 40 11.06 -22.58 -11.74
C ILE A 40 12.04 -21.83 -12.65
N VAL A 41 13.17 -22.48 -12.96
CA VAL A 41 14.25 -21.89 -13.76
C VAL A 41 14.46 -22.60 -15.10
N GLY A 42 13.84 -23.75 -15.31
CA GLY A 42 13.94 -24.48 -16.56
C GLY A 42 13.01 -25.68 -16.61
N VAL A 43 12.88 -26.23 -17.81
CA VAL A 43 12.12 -27.46 -18.10
C VAL A 43 13.10 -28.53 -18.58
N ASP A 44 12.96 -29.74 -18.05
CA ASP A 44 13.66 -30.91 -18.53
C ASP A 44 12.96 -31.45 -19.78
N VAL A 45 13.37 -30.92 -20.94
CA VAL A 45 12.75 -31.28 -22.24
C VAL A 45 13.05 -32.72 -22.63
N GLU A 46 14.19 -33.28 -22.17
CA GLU A 46 14.56 -34.68 -22.46
C GLU A 46 13.66 -35.66 -21.71
N ALA A 47 13.21 -35.26 -20.52
CA ALA A 47 12.26 -36.04 -19.71
C ALA A 47 10.80 -35.84 -20.15
N ARG A 48 10.53 -34.94 -21.10
CA ARG A 48 9.17 -34.66 -21.62
C ARG A 48 8.62 -35.89 -22.36
N GLY A 49 7.61 -36.53 -21.79
CA GLY A 49 6.98 -37.70 -22.36
C GLY A 49 6.05 -37.40 -23.54
N LEU A 50 5.64 -38.47 -24.28
CA LEU A 50 4.68 -38.34 -25.38
C LEU A 50 3.26 -37.93 -24.94
N LEU A 51 2.96 -38.04 -23.67
CA LEU A 51 1.66 -37.69 -23.05
C LEU A 51 1.74 -36.36 -22.26
N VAL A 52 2.58 -35.42 -22.71
CA VAL A 52 2.62 -34.09 -22.12
C VAL A 52 1.30 -33.37 -22.36
N GLY A 53 0.84 -32.64 -21.35
CA GLY A 53 -0.40 -31.86 -21.44
C GLY A 53 -0.25 -30.55 -22.20
N ASP A 54 -1.26 -29.70 -22.11
CA ASP A 54 -1.32 -28.43 -22.81
C ASP A 54 -0.19 -27.47 -22.36
N LYS A 55 0.25 -26.62 -23.29
CA LYS A 55 1.21 -25.54 -23.00
C LYS A 55 0.62 -24.58 -21.97
N VAL A 56 1.37 -24.34 -20.92
CA VAL A 56 1.00 -23.34 -19.88
C VAL A 56 1.05 -21.95 -20.49
N ARG A 57 -0.04 -21.23 -20.37
CA ARG A 57 -0.17 -19.85 -20.84
C ARG A 57 -0.53 -18.94 -19.68
N PHE A 58 -0.04 -17.71 -19.72
CA PHE A 58 -0.47 -16.71 -18.76
C PHE A 58 -1.95 -16.37 -18.96
N ILE A 59 -2.69 -16.16 -17.86
CA ILE A 59 -4.11 -15.81 -17.91
C ILE A 59 -4.32 -14.45 -18.55
N ARG A 60 -5.40 -14.29 -19.31
CA ARG A 60 -5.76 -13.03 -19.99
C ARG A 60 -6.78 -12.20 -19.24
N SER A 61 -7.52 -12.83 -18.34
CA SER A 61 -8.57 -12.18 -17.56
C SER A 61 -8.35 -12.43 -16.07
N CYS A 62 -8.80 -11.50 -15.26
CA CYS A 62 -8.76 -11.61 -13.80
C CYS A 62 -9.59 -12.84 -13.36
N PRO A 63 -9.03 -13.76 -12.58
CA PRO A 63 -9.76 -14.95 -12.13
C PRO A 63 -10.93 -14.62 -11.19
N GLU A 64 -10.92 -13.46 -10.56
CA GLU A 64 -11.94 -13.06 -9.59
C GLU A 64 -13.13 -12.32 -10.27
N CYS A 65 -12.84 -11.35 -11.13
CA CYS A 65 -13.88 -10.49 -11.68
C CYS A 65 -14.04 -10.61 -13.22
N GLY A 66 -13.25 -11.45 -13.88
CA GLY A 66 -13.32 -11.66 -15.34
C GLY A 66 -12.80 -10.51 -16.20
N THR A 67 -12.44 -9.37 -15.61
CA THR A 67 -11.94 -8.20 -16.36
C THR A 67 -10.63 -8.53 -17.07
N PRO A 68 -10.46 -8.14 -18.36
CA PRO A 68 -9.20 -8.30 -19.06
C PRO A 68 -8.04 -7.67 -18.32
N LEU A 69 -6.95 -8.44 -18.16
CA LEU A 69 -5.74 -7.94 -17.52
C LEU A 69 -5.02 -6.97 -18.43
N MET A 70 -4.39 -5.95 -17.84
CA MET A 70 -3.55 -5.00 -18.54
C MET A 70 -2.11 -5.08 -18.04
N ARG A 71 -1.16 -4.81 -18.95
CA ARG A 71 0.26 -4.70 -18.65
C ARG A 71 0.73 -3.30 -19.03
N PRO A 72 1.07 -2.44 -18.08
CA PRO A 72 1.63 -1.13 -18.39
C PRO A 72 2.95 -1.27 -19.16
N GLU A 73 3.22 -0.31 -20.03
CA GLU A 73 4.48 -0.27 -20.78
C GLU A 73 5.68 -0.23 -19.84
N GLY A 74 6.68 -1.06 -20.13
CA GLY A 74 7.89 -1.19 -19.31
C GLY A 74 7.74 -1.98 -18.01
N GLU A 75 6.56 -2.55 -17.73
CA GLU A 75 6.34 -3.42 -16.57
C GLU A 75 6.24 -4.90 -16.96
N ALA A 76 6.80 -5.77 -16.11
CA ALA A 76 6.70 -7.23 -16.30
C ALA A 76 5.36 -7.80 -15.76
N ALA A 77 4.73 -7.10 -14.83
CA ALA A 77 3.52 -7.55 -14.15
C ALA A 77 2.24 -7.17 -14.91
N HIS A 78 1.25 -8.07 -14.85
CA HIS A 78 -0.11 -7.81 -15.30
C HIS A 78 -0.98 -7.43 -14.11
N TYR A 79 -1.94 -6.54 -14.33
CA TYR A 79 -2.85 -6.05 -13.31
C TYR A 79 -4.29 -6.13 -13.79
N CYS A 80 -5.21 -6.33 -12.85
CA CYS A 80 -6.62 -6.13 -13.10
C CYS A 80 -6.95 -4.64 -12.97
N PRO A 81 -7.45 -3.96 -14.01
CA PRO A 81 -7.75 -2.53 -13.94
C PRO A 81 -9.07 -2.20 -13.22
N ASN A 82 -9.83 -3.21 -12.81
CA ASN A 82 -11.13 -3.02 -12.16
C ASN A 82 -10.97 -2.75 -10.66
N GLU A 83 -10.41 -1.61 -10.30
CA GLU A 83 -10.11 -1.25 -8.92
C GLU A 83 -11.34 -1.08 -8.03
N ALA A 84 -12.48 -0.72 -8.62
CA ALA A 84 -13.71 -0.45 -7.90
C ALA A 84 -14.69 -1.64 -7.86
N GLY A 85 -14.46 -2.67 -8.69
CA GLY A 85 -15.37 -3.80 -8.79
C GLY A 85 -14.71 -5.17 -8.59
N CYS A 86 -13.39 -5.22 -8.38
CA CYS A 86 -12.69 -6.47 -8.13
C CYS A 86 -12.58 -6.71 -6.61
N PRO A 87 -13.26 -7.73 -6.04
CA PRO A 87 -13.31 -7.94 -4.59
C PRO A 87 -11.94 -7.98 -3.90
N PRO A 88 -10.92 -8.72 -4.38
CA PRO A 88 -9.60 -8.72 -3.77
C PRO A 88 -8.93 -7.34 -3.73
N GLN A 89 -9.17 -6.48 -4.74
CA GLN A 89 -8.61 -5.13 -4.75
C GLN A 89 -9.30 -4.22 -3.76
N ILE A 90 -10.63 -4.31 -3.66
CA ILE A 90 -11.41 -3.55 -2.67
C ILE A 90 -10.98 -3.95 -1.26
N LYS A 91 -10.98 -5.26 -0.95
CA LYS A 91 -10.55 -5.78 0.34
C LYS A 91 -9.09 -5.41 0.65
N GLY A 92 -8.19 -5.55 -0.31
CA GLY A 92 -6.78 -5.19 -0.15
C GLY A 92 -6.56 -3.69 0.12
N LYS A 93 -7.35 -2.79 -0.48
CA LYS A 93 -7.33 -1.35 -0.16
C LYS A 93 -7.78 -1.09 1.28
N ILE A 94 -8.84 -1.76 1.73
CA ILE A 94 -9.35 -1.64 3.11
C ILE A 94 -8.31 -2.22 4.09
N GLU A 95 -7.75 -3.40 3.82
CA GLU A 95 -6.70 -4.01 4.62
C GLU A 95 -5.47 -3.10 4.75
N HIS A 96 -5.03 -2.48 3.64
CA HIS A 96 -3.95 -1.51 3.68
C HIS A 96 -4.28 -0.31 4.56
N PHE A 97 -5.48 0.24 4.41
CA PHE A 97 -5.94 1.41 5.15
C PHE A 97 -5.98 1.18 6.66
N VAL A 98 -6.42 0.00 7.11
CA VAL A 98 -6.52 -0.30 8.55
C VAL A 98 -5.19 -0.64 9.20
N THR A 99 -4.11 -0.86 8.43
CA THR A 99 -2.80 -1.25 8.98
C THR A 99 -2.29 -0.29 10.04
N ARG A 100 -1.42 -0.80 10.92
CA ARG A 100 -0.72 0.00 11.94
C ARG A 100 0.06 1.19 11.34
N ARG A 101 0.58 1.05 10.13
CA ARG A 101 1.34 2.10 9.43
C ARG A 101 0.44 3.19 8.84
N ALA A 102 -0.77 2.83 8.46
CA ALA A 102 -1.79 3.77 7.99
C ALA A 102 -2.65 4.25 9.16
N MET A 103 -3.90 3.83 9.24
CA MET A 103 -4.86 4.36 10.21
C MET A 103 -4.84 3.67 11.58
N ASN A 104 -4.10 2.57 11.73
CA ASN A 104 -3.97 1.81 12.98
C ASN A 104 -5.32 1.37 13.57
N ILE A 105 -6.23 0.94 12.72
CA ILE A 105 -7.54 0.42 13.14
C ILE A 105 -7.37 -1.05 13.53
N ASN A 106 -7.98 -1.45 14.63
CA ASN A 106 -7.88 -2.81 15.16
C ASN A 106 -8.77 -3.78 14.38
N MET A 107 -8.40 -4.06 13.13
CA MET A 107 -9.12 -4.91 12.19
C MET A 107 -8.14 -5.79 11.42
N GLY A 108 -8.36 -7.10 11.43
CA GLY A 108 -7.59 -8.06 10.64
C GLY A 108 -8.24 -8.39 9.29
N PRO A 109 -7.54 -9.11 8.40
CA PRO A 109 -8.07 -9.50 7.09
C PRO A 109 -9.38 -10.30 7.17
N GLU A 110 -9.53 -11.19 8.17
CA GLU A 110 -10.76 -11.96 8.37
C GLU A 110 -11.95 -11.05 8.66
N THR A 111 -11.76 -10.01 9.47
CA THR A 111 -12.81 -9.04 9.76
C THR A 111 -13.19 -8.21 8.53
N VAL A 112 -12.20 -7.83 7.70
CA VAL A 112 -12.45 -7.14 6.43
C VAL A 112 -13.29 -8.03 5.51
N GLU A 113 -12.94 -9.32 5.42
CA GLU A 113 -13.69 -10.32 4.66
C GLU A 113 -15.14 -10.41 5.13
N ASP A 114 -15.36 -10.66 6.43
CA ASP A 114 -16.70 -10.82 7.03
C ASP A 114 -17.58 -9.58 6.79
N LEU A 115 -17.04 -8.37 6.99
CA LEU A 115 -17.77 -7.13 6.78
C LEU A 115 -18.07 -6.85 5.30
N TYR A 116 -17.14 -7.18 4.42
CA TYR A 116 -17.33 -7.05 2.97
C TYR A 116 -18.40 -8.01 2.45
N GLU A 117 -18.34 -9.29 2.83
CA GLU A 117 -19.30 -10.32 2.42
C GLU A 117 -20.71 -10.04 2.99
N ALA A 118 -20.79 -9.49 4.20
CA ALA A 118 -22.06 -9.02 4.79
C ALA A 118 -22.60 -7.73 4.15
N GLY A 119 -21.82 -7.09 3.27
CA GLY A 119 -22.21 -5.87 2.57
C GLY A 119 -22.14 -4.58 3.39
N TYR A 120 -21.53 -4.62 4.57
CA TYR A 120 -21.36 -3.44 5.44
C TYR A 120 -20.29 -2.47 4.94
N ILE A 121 -19.26 -2.96 4.25
CA ILE A 121 -18.19 -2.13 3.71
C ILE A 121 -17.95 -2.44 2.23
N LYS A 122 -17.77 -1.38 1.43
CA LYS A 122 -17.42 -1.42 0.00
C LYS A 122 -16.19 -0.57 -0.31
N ASP A 123 -15.83 0.33 0.59
CA ASP A 123 -14.64 1.16 0.54
C ASP A 123 -14.16 1.51 1.96
N THR A 124 -13.06 2.26 2.05
CA THR A 124 -12.47 2.65 3.34
C THR A 124 -13.32 3.64 4.12
N ALA A 125 -14.17 4.45 3.48
CA ALA A 125 -15.02 5.41 4.18
C ALA A 125 -16.22 4.73 4.87
N ASP A 126 -16.67 3.58 4.35
CA ASP A 126 -17.74 2.81 4.98
C ASP A 126 -17.37 2.30 6.37
N LEU A 127 -16.08 2.19 6.68
CA LEU A 127 -15.61 1.83 8.02
C LEU A 127 -16.15 2.78 9.10
N TYR A 128 -16.30 4.06 8.76
CA TYR A 128 -16.76 5.11 9.68
C TYR A 128 -18.27 5.22 9.78
N THR A 129 -19.02 4.40 9.03
CA THR A 129 -20.48 4.25 9.15
C THR A 129 -20.91 3.03 9.95
N LEU A 130 -19.95 2.18 10.35
CA LEU A 130 -20.25 0.97 11.12
C LEU A 130 -20.82 1.31 12.49
N GLU A 131 -21.79 0.51 12.92
CA GLU A 131 -22.35 0.55 14.25
C GLU A 131 -22.03 -0.73 15.03
N ILE A 132 -22.06 -0.66 16.36
CA ILE A 132 -21.86 -1.86 17.22
C ILE A 132 -22.85 -2.96 16.84
N ALA A 133 -24.10 -2.58 16.52
CA ALA A 133 -25.15 -3.51 16.13
C ALA A 133 -24.82 -4.30 14.87
N ASP A 134 -24.09 -3.71 13.90
CA ASP A 134 -23.67 -4.39 12.68
C ASP A 134 -22.64 -5.47 13.00
N LEU A 135 -21.67 -5.13 13.84
CA LEU A 135 -20.61 -6.05 14.26
C LEU A 135 -21.18 -7.24 15.05
N LEU A 136 -22.15 -7.00 15.94
CA LEU A 136 -22.78 -8.06 16.75
C LEU A 136 -23.67 -9.02 15.94
N ARG A 137 -24.00 -8.70 14.70
CA ARG A 137 -24.69 -9.62 13.78
C ARG A 137 -23.76 -10.62 13.10
N LEU A 138 -22.44 -10.33 13.11
CA LEU A 138 -21.45 -11.22 12.53
C LEU A 138 -21.12 -12.35 13.50
N GLU A 139 -20.91 -13.56 12.98
CA GLU A 139 -20.42 -14.67 13.77
C GLU A 139 -19.07 -14.33 14.43
N ARG A 140 -18.83 -14.84 15.63
CA ARG A 140 -17.59 -14.66 16.43
C ARG A 140 -17.37 -13.24 17.00
N TRP A 141 -18.33 -12.30 16.87
CA TRP A 141 -18.20 -11.00 17.48
C TRP A 141 -18.87 -10.95 18.85
N ALA A 142 -18.15 -10.41 19.83
CA ALA A 142 -18.63 -10.14 21.17
C ALA A 142 -18.59 -8.63 21.44
N ASP A 143 -19.38 -8.18 22.42
CA ASP A 143 -19.52 -6.76 22.78
C ASP A 143 -18.15 -6.08 23.01
N LYS A 144 -17.22 -6.75 23.67
CA LYS A 144 -15.88 -6.22 23.92
C LYS A 144 -15.07 -5.99 22.62
N SER A 145 -15.10 -6.93 21.68
CA SER A 145 -14.37 -6.79 20.41
C SER A 145 -15.00 -5.71 19.53
N ALA A 146 -16.34 -5.63 19.49
CA ALA A 146 -17.05 -4.58 18.78
C ALA A 146 -16.70 -3.19 19.34
N ARG A 147 -16.74 -2.99 20.65
CA ARG A 147 -16.34 -1.72 21.29
C ARG A 147 -14.89 -1.35 21.03
N ASN A 148 -13.98 -2.31 21.05
CA ASN A 148 -12.56 -2.08 20.76
C ASN A 148 -12.35 -1.61 19.32
N LEU A 149 -13.06 -2.21 18.36
CA LEU A 149 -13.01 -1.76 16.98
C LEU A 149 -13.55 -0.33 16.84
N MET A 150 -14.73 -0.04 17.42
CA MET A 150 -15.31 1.31 17.36
C MET A 150 -14.39 2.35 18.01
N ALA A 151 -13.77 2.03 19.14
CA ALA A 151 -12.79 2.91 19.78
C ALA A 151 -11.58 3.18 18.85
N SER A 152 -11.04 2.15 18.20
CA SER A 152 -9.92 2.32 17.27
C SER A 152 -10.30 3.13 16.02
N LEU A 153 -11.54 3.06 15.56
CA LEU A 153 -12.07 3.92 14.48
C LEU A 153 -12.11 5.39 14.92
N GLU A 154 -12.58 5.69 16.13
CA GLU A 154 -12.55 7.06 16.65
C GLU A 154 -11.12 7.57 16.85
N GLU A 155 -10.23 6.77 17.43
CA GLU A 155 -8.80 7.11 17.59
C GLU A 155 -8.13 7.37 16.23
N SER A 156 -8.52 6.63 15.18
CA SER A 156 -7.95 6.79 13.84
C SER A 156 -8.20 8.17 13.23
N LYS A 157 -9.25 8.88 13.64
CA LYS A 157 -9.54 10.25 13.21
C LYS A 157 -8.47 11.26 13.65
N GLN A 158 -7.65 10.90 14.65
CA GLN A 158 -6.52 11.72 15.13
C GLN A 158 -5.18 11.36 14.46
N VAL A 159 -5.19 10.37 13.58
CA VAL A 159 -3.99 9.98 12.85
C VAL A 159 -3.54 11.12 11.93
N PRO A 160 -2.24 11.49 11.92
CA PRO A 160 -1.76 12.65 11.17
C PRO A 160 -1.89 12.46 9.66
N PHE A 161 -2.00 13.58 8.95
CA PHE A 161 -2.33 13.64 7.52
C PHE A 161 -1.43 12.79 6.63
N GLU A 162 -0.12 12.72 6.89
CA GLU A 162 0.80 11.88 6.12
C GLU A 162 0.45 10.38 6.16
N ARG A 163 -0.15 9.92 7.26
CA ARG A 163 -0.60 8.54 7.39
C ARG A 163 -1.95 8.32 6.70
N VAL A 164 -2.84 9.32 6.74
CA VAL A 164 -4.08 9.30 5.95
C VAL A 164 -3.76 9.21 4.47
N LEU A 165 -2.84 10.06 3.97
CA LEU A 165 -2.40 10.04 2.58
C LEU A 165 -1.79 8.69 2.17
N TYR A 166 -0.94 8.12 3.03
CA TYR A 166 -0.41 6.77 2.82
C TYR A 166 -1.52 5.73 2.79
N GLY A 167 -2.50 5.84 3.69
CA GLY A 167 -3.65 4.94 3.80
C GLY A 167 -4.55 4.90 2.56
N LEU A 168 -4.61 5.99 1.77
CA LEU A 168 -5.35 6.02 0.51
C LEU A 168 -4.85 5.01 -0.53
N GLY A 169 -3.62 4.50 -0.36
CA GLY A 169 -3.05 3.47 -1.23
C GLY A 169 -2.77 3.95 -2.66
N ILE A 170 -2.48 5.24 -2.85
CA ILE A 170 -2.10 5.79 -4.16
C ILE A 170 -0.84 5.07 -4.64
N ARG A 171 -0.87 4.55 -5.87
CA ARG A 171 0.24 3.78 -6.42
C ARG A 171 1.55 4.59 -6.39
N PHE A 172 2.64 3.97 -5.95
CA PHE A 172 3.96 4.56 -5.73
C PHE A 172 4.06 5.57 -4.56
N VAL A 173 2.98 5.85 -3.86
CA VAL A 173 2.99 6.71 -2.68
C VAL A 173 3.14 5.84 -1.42
N GLY A 174 4.39 5.53 -1.06
CA GLY A 174 4.75 4.90 0.21
C GLY A 174 4.84 5.91 1.36
N GLU A 175 5.13 5.45 2.58
CA GLU A 175 5.23 6.30 3.78
C GLU A 175 6.17 7.50 3.60
N THR A 176 7.36 7.28 3.01
CA THR A 176 8.34 8.35 2.77
C THR A 176 7.82 9.38 1.78
N VAL A 177 7.23 8.93 0.68
CA VAL A 177 6.63 9.80 -0.35
C VAL A 177 5.46 10.60 0.24
N ALA A 178 4.58 9.96 1.02
CA ALA A 178 3.48 10.65 1.69
C ALA A 178 3.97 11.77 2.61
N LYS A 179 5.02 11.53 3.41
CA LYS A 179 5.65 12.56 4.25
C LYS A 179 6.21 13.73 3.43
N ARG A 180 6.87 13.45 2.29
CA ARG A 180 7.40 14.49 1.38
C ARG A 180 6.27 15.35 0.82
N LEU A 181 5.23 14.70 0.31
CA LEU A 181 4.06 15.39 -0.25
C LEU A 181 3.37 16.29 0.79
N VAL A 182 3.13 15.76 2.00
CA VAL A 182 2.52 16.53 3.09
C VAL A 182 3.42 17.69 3.54
N SER A 183 4.74 17.53 3.49
CA SER A 183 5.66 18.62 3.78
C SER A 183 5.64 19.74 2.74
N ALA A 184 5.33 19.42 1.49
CA ALA A 184 5.27 20.39 0.40
C ALA A 184 3.88 21.05 0.26
N PHE A 185 2.82 20.24 0.32
CA PHE A 185 1.46 20.71 -0.01
C PHE A 185 0.58 21.01 1.21
N HIS A 186 0.95 20.57 2.40
CA HIS A 186 0.32 20.85 3.69
C HIS A 186 -1.15 20.45 3.85
N SER A 187 -1.94 20.34 2.78
CA SER A 187 -3.34 19.88 2.81
C SER A 187 -3.70 19.01 1.61
N MET A 188 -4.76 18.23 1.75
CA MET A 188 -5.31 17.39 0.70
C MET A 188 -5.78 18.23 -0.50
N GLU A 189 -6.40 19.37 -0.23
CA GLU A 189 -6.87 20.29 -1.28
C GLU A 189 -5.72 20.82 -2.12
N GLN A 190 -4.61 21.21 -1.49
CA GLN A 190 -3.42 21.68 -2.22
C GLN A 190 -2.81 20.55 -3.06
N LEU A 191 -2.78 19.34 -2.52
CA LEU A 191 -2.27 18.17 -3.25
C LEU A 191 -3.17 17.79 -4.44
N GLU A 192 -4.49 17.86 -4.28
CA GLU A 192 -5.46 17.59 -5.34
C GLU A 192 -5.36 18.60 -6.51
N GLN A 193 -5.04 19.85 -6.20
CA GLN A 193 -4.89 20.94 -7.19
C GLN A 193 -3.49 21.06 -7.77
N ALA A 194 -2.52 20.29 -7.26
CA ALA A 194 -1.13 20.40 -7.69
C ALA A 194 -0.96 19.99 -9.15
N SER A 195 -0.25 20.80 -9.92
CA SER A 195 0.15 20.49 -11.29
C SER A 195 1.25 19.44 -11.34
N PHE A 196 1.51 18.89 -12.53
CA PHE A 196 2.61 17.97 -12.74
C PHE A 196 3.96 18.63 -12.39
N GLU A 197 4.14 19.90 -12.73
CA GLU A 197 5.33 20.70 -12.45
C GLU A 197 5.51 20.89 -10.94
N ASP A 198 4.42 21.23 -10.21
CA ASP A 198 4.45 21.37 -8.75
C ASP A 198 4.88 20.09 -8.06
N LEU A 199 4.32 18.95 -8.49
CA LEU A 199 4.63 17.65 -7.94
C LEU A 199 6.09 17.24 -8.20
N THR A 200 6.57 17.43 -9.43
CA THR A 200 7.95 17.06 -9.80
C THR A 200 9.01 18.02 -9.25
N ALA A 201 8.63 19.22 -8.81
CA ALA A 201 9.52 20.13 -8.09
C ALA A 201 9.83 19.66 -6.66
N VAL A 202 9.03 18.76 -6.10
CA VAL A 202 9.28 18.18 -4.76
C VAL A 202 10.40 17.14 -4.83
N ASP A 203 11.40 17.23 -3.95
CA ASP A 203 12.52 16.30 -3.88
C ASP A 203 12.04 14.84 -3.76
N GLU A 204 12.66 13.92 -4.51
CA GLU A 204 12.32 12.49 -4.58
C GLU A 204 10.96 12.18 -5.25
N ILE A 205 10.22 13.16 -5.77
CA ILE A 205 8.97 12.94 -6.50
C ILE A 205 9.27 12.97 -8.01
N GLY A 206 9.46 11.79 -8.58
CA GLY A 206 9.66 11.63 -10.02
C GLY A 206 8.36 11.63 -10.82
N GLU A 207 8.49 11.70 -12.14
CA GLU A 207 7.39 11.70 -13.10
C GLU A 207 6.35 10.60 -12.86
N ARG A 208 6.80 9.38 -12.54
CA ARG A 208 5.94 8.22 -12.31
C ARG A 208 5.02 8.41 -11.11
N ILE A 209 5.54 9.01 -10.02
CA ILE A 209 4.77 9.29 -8.81
C ILE A 209 3.79 10.43 -9.11
N ALA A 210 4.25 11.52 -9.75
CA ALA A 210 3.42 12.66 -10.11
C ALA A 210 2.22 12.25 -10.98
N ARG A 211 2.45 11.46 -12.03
CA ARG A 211 1.38 10.93 -12.89
C ARG A 211 0.39 10.07 -12.11
N SER A 212 0.87 9.26 -11.16
CA SER A 212 -0.01 8.42 -10.34
C SER A 212 -0.92 9.25 -9.42
N ILE A 213 -0.41 10.33 -8.83
CA ILE A 213 -1.19 11.25 -8.00
C ILE A 213 -2.25 11.96 -8.83
N ILE A 214 -1.87 12.51 -9.99
CA ILE A 214 -2.81 13.18 -10.89
C ILE A 214 -3.91 12.23 -11.35
N ALA A 215 -3.55 11.02 -11.76
CA ALA A 215 -4.52 10.01 -12.19
C ALA A 215 -5.48 9.61 -11.04
N TYR A 216 -4.98 9.52 -9.81
CA TYR A 216 -5.80 9.23 -8.64
C TYR A 216 -6.88 10.31 -8.42
N PHE A 217 -6.52 11.58 -8.42
CA PHE A 217 -7.45 12.68 -8.22
C PHE A 217 -8.28 13.05 -9.48
N ALA A 218 -7.88 12.59 -10.66
CA ALA A 218 -8.71 12.69 -11.86
C ALA A 218 -9.97 11.79 -11.79
N ASP A 219 -9.91 10.69 -11.04
CA ASP A 219 -11.06 9.81 -10.83
C ASP A 219 -12.01 10.41 -9.78
N GLU A 220 -13.26 10.67 -10.20
CA GLU A 220 -14.31 11.25 -9.34
C GLU A 220 -14.63 10.36 -8.13
N ARG A 221 -14.52 9.04 -8.28
CA ARG A 221 -14.74 8.09 -7.18
C ARG A 221 -13.75 8.30 -6.05
N ASN A 222 -12.47 8.53 -6.38
CA ASN A 222 -11.43 8.79 -5.40
C ASN A 222 -11.62 10.13 -4.71
N ARG A 223 -12.02 11.19 -5.44
CA ARG A 223 -12.37 12.47 -4.83
C ARG A 223 -13.57 12.35 -3.89
N THR A 224 -14.60 11.63 -4.30
CA THR A 224 -15.76 11.35 -3.45
C THR A 224 -15.36 10.61 -2.18
N LEU A 225 -14.51 9.59 -2.29
CA LEU A 225 -13.96 8.85 -1.15
C LEU A 225 -13.21 9.77 -0.19
N VAL A 226 -12.31 10.60 -0.70
CA VAL A 226 -11.54 11.58 0.10
C VAL A 226 -12.46 12.56 0.82
N ASN A 227 -13.48 13.08 0.13
CA ASN A 227 -14.45 13.99 0.73
C ASN A 227 -15.26 13.33 1.85
N ARG A 228 -15.70 12.08 1.66
CA ARG A 228 -16.38 11.30 2.72
C ARG A 228 -15.47 11.10 3.93
N LEU A 229 -14.21 10.73 3.74
CA LEU A 229 -13.24 10.59 4.82
C LEU A 229 -13.04 11.91 5.58
N LYS A 230 -13.01 13.05 4.86
CA LYS A 230 -12.96 14.37 5.46
C LYS A 230 -14.20 14.69 6.29
N GLU A 231 -15.39 14.38 5.79
CA GLU A 231 -16.67 14.55 6.50
C GLU A 231 -16.73 13.72 7.78
N TYR A 232 -16.13 12.53 7.81
CA TYR A 232 -16.00 11.70 9.01
C TYR A 232 -14.95 12.18 10.00
N GLY A 233 -14.22 13.26 9.68
CA GLY A 233 -13.31 13.94 10.60
C GLY A 233 -11.86 13.47 10.55
N LEU A 234 -11.41 12.81 9.48
CA LEU A 234 -10.02 12.46 9.32
C LEU A 234 -9.17 13.72 9.05
N GLN A 235 -7.91 13.66 9.48
CA GLN A 235 -6.97 14.77 9.31
C GLN A 235 -6.54 14.90 7.85
N MET A 236 -7.00 15.98 7.16
CA MET A 236 -6.72 16.25 5.76
C MET A 236 -5.72 17.39 5.56
N SER A 237 -5.11 17.86 6.64
CA SER A 237 -4.11 18.94 6.60
C SER A 237 -3.13 18.83 7.77
N VAL A 238 -2.02 19.51 7.64
CA VAL A 238 -1.07 19.70 8.74
C VAL A 238 -1.63 20.79 9.66
N ALA A 239 -1.61 20.54 10.98
CA ALA A 239 -2.07 21.52 11.95
C ALA A 239 -1.25 22.83 11.84
N GLU A 240 -1.93 23.97 11.90
CA GLU A 240 -1.31 25.31 11.78
C GLU A 240 -0.18 25.54 12.79
N GLU A 241 -0.32 25.04 14.01
CA GLU A 241 0.71 25.09 15.05
C GLU A 241 2.02 24.42 14.61
N LYS A 242 1.94 23.30 13.88
CA LYS A 242 3.11 22.61 13.33
C LYS A 242 3.75 23.40 12.19
N LEU A 243 2.97 24.13 11.41
CA LEU A 243 3.46 24.99 10.34
C LEU A 243 4.12 26.24 10.91
N ALA A 244 3.52 26.87 11.91
CA ALA A 244 4.06 28.08 12.57
C ALA A 244 5.42 27.82 13.25
N ASN A 245 5.67 26.61 13.74
CA ASN A 245 6.92 26.21 14.37
C ASN A 245 8.00 25.71 13.41
N ARG A 246 7.77 25.74 12.09
CA ARG A 246 8.79 25.36 11.10
C ARG A 246 9.86 26.45 10.96
N SER A 247 11.10 26.04 10.78
CA SER A 247 12.19 26.94 10.43
C SER A 247 13.17 26.25 9.47
N GLU A 248 13.99 27.04 8.79
CA GLU A 248 15.03 26.54 7.88
C GLU A 248 16.41 26.44 8.53
N LYS A 249 16.49 26.48 9.87
CA LYS A 249 17.77 26.51 10.62
C LYS A 249 18.69 25.34 10.32
N LEU A 250 18.14 24.19 9.97
CA LEU A 250 18.88 22.97 9.64
C LEU A 250 18.83 22.63 8.14
N LYS A 251 18.39 23.56 7.28
CA LYS A 251 18.30 23.36 5.83
C LYS A 251 19.67 23.00 5.24
N GLY A 252 19.71 21.93 4.45
CA GLY A 252 20.94 21.44 3.84
C GLY A 252 21.79 20.54 4.73
N LEU A 253 21.44 20.35 5.99
CA LEU A 253 22.14 19.44 6.90
C LEU A 253 21.52 18.04 6.89
N SER A 254 22.35 17.01 6.73
CA SER A 254 21.98 15.62 6.96
C SER A 254 22.46 15.21 8.36
N ILE A 255 21.53 14.83 9.23
CA ILE A 255 21.80 14.56 10.64
C ILE A 255 21.52 13.10 10.95
N VAL A 256 22.49 12.44 11.60
CA VAL A 256 22.36 11.09 12.14
C VAL A 256 22.13 11.15 13.63
N ILE A 257 21.08 10.49 14.10
CA ILE A 257 20.77 10.38 15.52
C ILE A 257 21.20 9.01 16.02
N SER A 258 22.18 8.97 16.93
CA SER A 258 22.65 7.74 17.58
C SER A 258 22.72 7.91 19.10
N GLY A 259 22.57 6.80 19.83
CA GLY A 259 22.64 6.77 21.29
C GLY A 259 21.28 6.74 21.99
N THR A 260 21.32 6.89 23.32
CA THR A 260 20.14 7.00 24.20
C THR A 260 19.95 8.45 24.63
N PHE A 261 18.70 8.88 24.70
CA PHE A 261 18.34 10.26 24.95
C PHE A 261 17.52 10.36 26.26
N ALA A 262 17.76 11.40 27.04
CA ALA A 262 17.11 11.60 28.35
C ALA A 262 15.83 12.46 28.25
N LYS A 263 15.73 13.37 27.28
CA LYS A 263 14.65 14.37 27.22
C LYS A 263 13.56 14.03 26.18
N HIS A 264 13.95 13.50 25.04
CA HIS A 264 13.06 13.19 23.94
C HIS A 264 13.39 11.81 23.36
N SER A 265 12.41 11.14 22.80
CA SER A 265 12.61 9.91 22.05
C SER A 265 13.39 10.17 20.75
N ARG A 266 13.96 9.12 20.16
CA ARG A 266 14.65 9.22 18.87
C ARG A 266 13.73 9.75 17.77
N ASP A 267 12.45 9.39 17.80
CA ASP A 267 11.49 9.83 16.78
C ASP A 267 11.06 11.28 16.97
N GLU A 268 11.00 11.77 18.20
CA GLU A 268 10.79 13.20 18.47
C GLU A 268 11.98 14.04 17.97
N TYR A 269 13.22 13.60 18.18
CA TYR A 269 14.38 14.31 17.64
C TYR A 269 14.40 14.31 16.11
N LYS A 270 14.01 13.21 15.46
CA LYS A 270 13.86 13.18 14.00
C LYS A 270 12.82 14.18 13.54
N ALA A 271 11.67 14.24 14.21
CA ALA A 271 10.62 15.19 13.90
C ALA A 271 11.10 16.65 14.05
N MET A 272 11.88 16.95 15.11
CA MET A 272 12.47 18.28 15.32
C MET A 272 13.46 18.65 14.20
N ILE A 273 14.29 17.72 13.75
CA ILE A 273 15.23 17.95 12.66
C ILE A 273 14.47 18.28 11.36
N GLU A 274 13.46 17.50 11.03
CA GLU A 274 12.61 17.74 9.85
C GLU A 274 11.83 19.05 9.96
N GLN A 275 11.30 19.37 11.15
CA GLN A 275 10.60 20.61 11.44
C GLN A 275 11.48 21.85 11.20
N HIS A 276 12.78 21.72 11.40
CA HIS A 276 13.75 22.79 11.17
C HIS A 276 14.48 22.70 9.83
N GLY A 277 13.97 21.91 8.87
CA GLY A 277 14.48 21.83 7.50
C GLY A 277 15.69 20.91 7.32
N GLY A 278 16.09 20.15 8.34
CA GLY A 278 17.15 19.15 8.26
C GLY A 278 16.70 17.83 7.66
N LYS A 279 17.65 17.02 7.19
CA LYS A 279 17.44 15.67 6.65
C LYS A 279 17.91 14.62 7.64
N ASN A 280 17.06 13.63 7.96
CA ASN A 280 17.46 12.49 8.79
C ASN A 280 18.22 11.47 7.93
N SER A 281 19.40 11.03 8.39
CA SER A 281 20.18 9.96 7.77
C SER A 281 20.32 8.77 8.73
N GLY A 282 20.27 7.56 8.19
CA GLY A 282 20.43 6.32 8.96
C GLY A 282 21.89 5.95 9.23
N SER A 283 22.83 6.53 8.46
CA SER A 283 24.26 6.26 8.59
C SER A 283 25.08 7.50 8.22
N VAL A 284 26.25 7.62 8.80
CA VAL A 284 27.25 8.62 8.41
C VAL A 284 27.95 8.09 7.15
N SER A 285 27.73 8.73 5.99
CA SER A 285 28.52 8.49 4.80
C SER A 285 29.65 9.51 4.76
N GLY A 286 30.89 9.03 4.76
CA GLY A 286 32.05 9.92 4.52
C GLY A 286 32.00 10.40 3.06
N LYS A 287 31.72 11.67 2.85
CA LYS A 287 32.11 12.45 1.71
C LYS A 287 32.99 13.58 2.22
#